data_1de5658eedb332f6c439dc768b37eb81
#
_entry.id   1de5658eedb332f6c439dc768b37eb81
#
_cell.length_a   1.000
_cell.length_b   1.000
_cell.length_c   1.000
_cell.angle_alpha   90.00
_cell.angle_beta   90.00
_cell.angle_gamma   90.00
#
_symmetry.space_group_name_H-M   'P 1'
#
loop_
_entity.id
_entity.type
_entity.pdbx_description
1 polymer ?
#
loop_
_entity_poly.entity_id
_entity_poly.type
_entity_poly.pdbx_seq_one_letter_code
_entity_poly.pdbx_strand_id
1 'polypeptide(L)'
;MIQISGLELGQYQSVTDVFLEACEKYGPKPAYSCMGQTLSFADMERLTANFASYLQNHTGLEVGDRIAIQLPNVLQFPIAVFGAMRAGMVVVNTNPLYTAREMEHQFNDSGAKALLILANMAHLAEQVVPKTGIQQVIVTELADMHPFAKRLLINTVVKRVKKMVPAYSLPQALSFRDTLALGAKKAPLAVTLTLDDTAVLQYTGGTTGVSKGAQLLHKNLVANMMQVRELIVHILDGDREIMIAPLPLYHIYAFTVSLVMSDMGHEMVLIPNPRDIPGFVKELSKHNFTSFAGLNTLFVALCNNKEFNALDFSHLKHTISGGMALTEAAAGTWQQVTGCQIQEAY
;
A
#
# COMPACT_ATOMS: atom_id res chain seq x y z
N MET A 1 -6.07 16.76 -25.08
CA MET A 1 -6.22 15.27 -25.02
C MET A 1 -4.87 14.69 -25.39
N ILE A 2 -4.11 14.18 -24.43
CA ILE A 2 -2.79 13.57 -24.70
C ILE A 2 -3.09 12.21 -25.33
N GLN A 3 -2.67 12.02 -26.58
CA GLN A 3 -2.83 10.78 -27.31
C GLN A 3 -1.67 9.86 -26.89
N ILE A 4 -1.94 8.90 -26.01
CA ILE A 4 -0.98 7.86 -25.60
C ILE A 4 -1.00 6.80 -26.72
N SER A 5 -0.23 7.03 -27.75
CA SER A 5 -0.04 6.06 -28.84
C SER A 5 1.29 5.35 -28.63
N GLY A 6 1.29 4.02 -28.68
CA GLY A 6 2.52 3.22 -28.68
C GLY A 6 2.96 2.64 -27.34
N LEU A 7 2.06 2.47 -26.37
CA LEU A 7 2.37 1.70 -25.17
C LEU A 7 2.59 0.22 -25.53
N GLU A 8 3.82 -0.21 -25.53
CA GLU A 8 4.17 -1.61 -25.66
C GLU A 8 4.16 -2.29 -24.29
N LEU A 9 3.02 -2.91 -23.94
CA LEU A 9 2.89 -3.68 -22.68
C LEU A 9 3.92 -4.82 -22.58
N GLY A 10 4.43 -5.29 -23.74
CA GLY A 10 5.31 -6.45 -23.85
C GLY A 10 6.69 -6.32 -23.19
N GLN A 11 7.07 -5.13 -22.69
CA GLN A 11 8.31 -4.99 -21.90
C GLN A 11 8.19 -5.65 -20.51
N TYR A 12 6.98 -5.80 -19.96
CA TYR A 12 6.73 -6.46 -18.69
C TYR A 12 5.77 -7.64 -18.90
N GLN A 13 6.00 -8.74 -18.19
CA GLN A 13 5.09 -9.89 -18.17
C GLN A 13 4.15 -9.84 -16.96
N SER A 14 4.49 -9.06 -15.93
CA SER A 14 3.71 -8.96 -14.69
C SER A 14 4.03 -7.66 -13.92
N VAL A 15 3.21 -7.34 -12.91
CA VAL A 15 3.53 -6.31 -11.92
C VAL A 15 4.80 -6.66 -11.13
N THR A 16 5.06 -7.95 -10.95
CA THR A 16 6.27 -8.44 -10.27
C THR A 16 7.53 -8.04 -11.04
N ASP A 17 7.50 -8.10 -12.39
CA ASP A 17 8.65 -7.70 -13.21
C ASP A 17 8.92 -6.21 -13.09
N VAL A 18 7.87 -5.36 -13.15
CA VAL A 18 7.98 -3.91 -12.91
C VAL A 18 8.68 -3.64 -11.59
N PHE A 19 8.24 -4.31 -10.54
CA PHE A 19 8.78 -4.12 -9.19
C PHE A 19 10.24 -4.60 -9.07
N LEU A 20 10.57 -5.78 -9.60
CA LEU A 20 11.92 -6.33 -9.52
C LEU A 20 12.93 -5.54 -10.36
N GLU A 21 12.53 -5.09 -11.55
CA GLU A 21 13.36 -4.20 -12.38
C GLU A 21 13.64 -2.88 -11.66
N ALA A 22 12.62 -2.30 -11.01
CA ALA A 22 12.82 -1.10 -10.19
C ALA A 22 13.78 -1.35 -9.02
N CYS A 23 13.69 -2.50 -8.35
CA CYS A 23 14.59 -2.86 -7.27
C CYS A 23 16.04 -3.02 -7.75
N GLU A 24 16.25 -3.62 -8.92
CA GLU A 24 17.57 -3.77 -9.53
C GLU A 24 18.16 -2.41 -9.92
N LYS A 25 17.36 -1.60 -10.61
CA LYS A 25 17.78 -0.30 -11.15
C LYS A 25 18.07 0.74 -10.07
N TYR A 26 17.23 0.77 -9.02
CA TYR A 26 17.29 1.84 -8.03
C TYR A 26 17.82 1.43 -6.66
N GLY A 27 18.17 0.18 -6.46
CA GLY A 27 18.71 -0.47 -5.25
C GLY A 27 18.87 0.37 -3.99
N PRO A 28 19.87 1.28 -3.91
CA PRO A 28 20.14 2.06 -2.70
C PRO A 28 19.15 3.23 -2.47
N LYS A 29 18.34 3.62 -3.48
CA LYS A 29 17.42 4.74 -3.32
C LYS A 29 16.29 4.40 -2.33
N PRO A 30 15.77 5.38 -1.57
CA PRO A 30 14.57 5.21 -0.77
C PRO A 30 13.37 4.80 -1.63
N ALA A 31 12.62 3.78 -1.19
CA ALA A 31 11.39 3.33 -1.84
C ALA A 31 10.16 3.71 -1.01
N TYR A 32 10.15 3.34 0.27
CA TYR A 32 9.03 3.60 1.16
C TYR A 32 9.49 4.09 2.51
N SER A 33 8.85 5.15 3.01
CA SER A 33 9.06 5.69 4.36
C SER A 33 7.75 5.71 5.15
N CYS A 34 7.83 5.43 6.45
CA CYS A 34 6.69 5.49 7.35
C CYS A 34 7.17 5.79 8.77
N MET A 35 6.61 6.81 9.41
CA MET A 35 6.91 7.18 10.80
C MET A 35 8.42 7.27 11.09
N GLY A 36 9.20 7.81 10.13
CA GLY A 36 10.64 8.00 10.24
C GLY A 36 11.47 6.71 10.17
N GLN A 37 10.97 5.67 9.52
CA GLN A 37 11.70 4.51 9.03
C GLN A 37 11.61 4.47 7.52
N THR A 38 12.73 4.32 6.86
CA THR A 38 12.83 4.21 5.39
C THR A 38 13.35 2.83 5.01
N LEU A 39 12.77 2.27 3.96
CA LEU A 39 13.24 1.08 3.26
C LEU A 39 13.71 1.50 1.87
N SER A 40 14.89 1.06 1.48
CA SER A 40 15.41 1.20 0.12
C SER A 40 14.76 0.19 -0.83
N PHE A 41 14.93 0.37 -2.15
CA PHE A 41 14.53 -0.64 -3.12
C PHE A 41 15.24 -1.98 -2.88
N ALA A 42 16.51 -1.98 -2.48
CA ALA A 42 17.24 -3.19 -2.09
C ALA A 42 16.65 -3.86 -0.84
N ASP A 43 16.20 -3.08 0.15
CA ASP A 43 15.46 -3.64 1.30
C ASP A 43 14.14 -4.25 0.87
N MET A 44 13.42 -3.58 -0.04
CA MET A 44 12.15 -4.08 -0.57
C MET A 44 12.35 -5.38 -1.35
N GLU A 45 13.38 -5.47 -2.19
CA GLU A 45 13.72 -6.72 -2.89
C GLU A 45 13.91 -7.87 -1.89
N ARG A 46 14.79 -7.68 -0.91
CA ARG A 46 15.12 -8.67 0.11
C ARG A 46 13.92 -9.10 0.96
N LEU A 47 13.12 -8.13 1.42
CA LEU A 47 11.97 -8.40 2.28
C LEU A 47 10.83 -9.07 1.53
N THR A 48 10.58 -8.69 0.28
CA THR A 48 9.57 -9.34 -0.57
C THR A 48 10.01 -10.75 -0.96
N ALA A 49 11.32 -10.99 -1.21
CA ALA A 49 11.87 -12.32 -1.42
C ALA A 49 11.64 -13.22 -0.20
N ASN A 50 11.91 -12.71 1.00
CA ASN A 50 11.69 -13.44 2.23
C ASN A 50 10.21 -13.78 2.43
N PHE A 51 9.31 -12.84 2.18
CA PHE A 51 7.88 -13.10 2.32
C PHE A 51 7.37 -14.09 1.27
N ALA A 52 7.81 -13.97 0.02
CA ALA A 52 7.51 -14.93 -1.04
C ALA A 52 7.97 -16.34 -0.69
N SER A 53 9.23 -16.48 -0.24
CA SER A 53 9.77 -17.75 0.21
C SER A 53 8.97 -18.37 1.37
N TYR A 54 8.54 -17.55 2.34
CA TYR A 54 7.68 -18.02 3.42
C TYR A 54 6.35 -18.60 2.87
N LEU A 55 5.67 -17.85 2.00
CA LEU A 55 4.39 -18.29 1.43
C LEU A 55 4.55 -19.62 0.67
N GLN A 56 5.61 -19.77 -0.11
CA GLN A 56 5.85 -20.95 -0.94
C GLN A 56 6.34 -22.17 -0.15
N ASN A 57 7.13 -21.98 0.90
CA ASN A 57 7.83 -23.10 1.55
C ASN A 57 7.27 -23.46 2.92
N HIS A 58 6.39 -22.63 3.52
CA HIS A 58 5.95 -22.81 4.91
C HIS A 58 4.43 -22.77 5.11
N THR A 59 3.64 -22.61 4.05
CA THR A 59 2.18 -22.44 4.19
C THR A 59 1.33 -23.50 3.47
N GLY A 60 1.89 -24.22 2.51
CA GLY A 60 1.12 -25.10 1.63
C GLY A 60 0.22 -24.36 0.62
N LEU A 61 0.37 -23.04 0.46
CA LEU A 61 -0.31 -22.28 -0.58
C LEU A 61 0.30 -22.58 -1.96
N GLU A 62 -0.57 -22.57 -2.96
CA GLU A 62 -0.20 -22.81 -4.36
C GLU A 62 -0.34 -21.52 -5.18
N VAL A 63 0.33 -21.49 -6.33
CA VAL A 63 0.19 -20.38 -7.31
C VAL A 63 -1.28 -20.17 -7.66
N GLY A 64 -1.75 -18.93 -7.62
CA GLY A 64 -3.15 -18.56 -7.83
C GLY A 64 -4.00 -18.58 -6.54
N ASP A 65 -3.48 -19.04 -5.41
CA ASP A 65 -4.18 -18.91 -4.14
C ASP A 65 -4.27 -17.44 -3.69
N ARG A 66 -5.31 -17.13 -2.92
CA ARG A 66 -5.64 -15.76 -2.52
C ARG A 66 -5.17 -15.49 -1.09
N ILE A 67 -4.50 -14.35 -0.93
CA ILE A 67 -4.10 -13.80 0.36
C ILE A 67 -4.81 -12.47 0.62
N ALA A 68 -5.60 -12.39 1.69
CA ALA A 68 -6.19 -11.15 2.14
C ALA A 68 -5.16 -10.31 2.91
N ILE A 69 -4.99 -9.04 2.50
CA ILE A 69 -4.07 -8.10 3.16
C ILE A 69 -4.90 -6.96 3.73
N GLN A 70 -5.06 -6.95 5.06
CA GLN A 70 -5.88 -6.01 5.82
C GLN A 70 -4.99 -5.07 6.65
N LEU A 71 -4.34 -4.14 5.97
CA LEU A 71 -3.38 -3.22 6.55
C LEU A 71 -3.66 -1.77 6.15
N PRO A 72 -3.44 -0.79 7.05
CA PRO A 72 -3.34 0.61 6.66
C PRO A 72 -2.01 0.88 5.92
N ASN A 73 -1.71 2.15 5.65
CA ASN A 73 -0.46 2.56 5.01
C ASN A 73 0.73 2.40 5.96
N VAL A 74 1.25 1.19 6.06
CA VAL A 74 2.45 0.82 6.84
C VAL A 74 3.45 0.11 5.94
N LEU A 75 4.72 0.07 6.33
CA LEU A 75 5.79 -0.55 5.52
C LEU A 75 5.53 -2.02 5.19
N GLN A 76 4.79 -2.71 6.03
CA GLN A 76 4.41 -4.11 5.81
C GLN A 76 3.48 -4.29 4.60
N PHE A 77 2.67 -3.27 4.25
CA PHE A 77 1.72 -3.37 3.13
C PHE A 77 2.44 -3.62 1.80
N PRO A 78 3.36 -2.76 1.31
CA PRO A 78 4.05 -3.01 0.06
C PRO A 78 4.91 -4.28 0.10
N ILE A 79 5.56 -4.60 1.24
CA ILE A 79 6.32 -5.85 1.38
C ILE A 79 5.40 -7.06 1.15
N ALA A 80 4.22 -7.06 1.76
CA ALA A 80 3.29 -8.17 1.68
C ALA A 80 2.69 -8.30 0.28
N VAL A 81 2.26 -7.19 -0.34
CA VAL A 81 1.66 -7.20 -1.67
C VAL A 81 2.65 -7.70 -2.73
N PHE A 82 3.83 -7.09 -2.82
CA PHE A 82 4.84 -7.50 -3.80
C PHE A 82 5.41 -8.89 -3.50
N GLY A 83 5.57 -9.24 -2.23
CA GLY A 83 6.02 -10.57 -1.83
C GLY A 83 4.98 -11.66 -2.16
N ALA A 84 3.70 -11.39 -1.98
CA ALA A 84 2.61 -12.29 -2.36
C ALA A 84 2.55 -12.47 -3.90
N MET A 85 2.60 -11.37 -4.67
CA MET A 85 2.65 -11.44 -6.14
C MET A 85 3.89 -12.20 -6.63
N ARG A 86 5.05 -11.99 -6.01
CA ARG A 86 6.30 -12.71 -6.31
C ARG A 86 6.19 -14.22 -6.02
N ALA A 87 5.36 -14.60 -5.04
CA ALA A 87 5.05 -16.00 -4.75
C ALA A 87 3.98 -16.60 -5.69
N GLY A 88 3.42 -15.82 -6.61
CA GLY A 88 2.34 -16.23 -7.49
C GLY A 88 0.95 -16.18 -6.85
N MET A 89 0.80 -15.49 -5.72
CA MET A 89 -0.49 -15.36 -5.04
C MET A 89 -1.31 -14.21 -5.63
N VAL A 90 -2.63 -14.35 -5.58
CA VAL A 90 -3.58 -13.27 -5.87
C VAL A 90 -3.83 -12.45 -4.60
N VAL A 91 -3.62 -11.15 -4.66
CA VAL A 91 -3.83 -10.25 -3.53
C VAL A 91 -5.31 -9.88 -3.41
N VAL A 92 -5.89 -10.04 -2.22
CA VAL A 92 -7.23 -9.54 -1.88
C VAL A 92 -7.05 -8.30 -1.00
N ASN A 93 -7.15 -7.12 -1.61
CA ASN A 93 -7.05 -5.87 -0.88
C ASN A 93 -8.25 -5.71 0.05
N THR A 94 -7.99 -5.64 1.36
CA THR A 94 -9.02 -5.62 2.39
C THR A 94 -8.97 -4.31 3.18
N ASN A 95 -10.13 -3.66 3.30
CA ASN A 95 -10.25 -2.44 4.08
C ASN A 95 -10.01 -2.74 5.58
N PRO A 96 -9.02 -2.08 6.24
CA PRO A 96 -8.78 -2.24 7.67
C PRO A 96 -9.98 -1.90 8.57
N LEU A 97 -10.93 -1.12 8.06
CA LEU A 97 -12.11 -0.69 8.80
C LEU A 97 -13.34 -1.60 8.60
N TYR A 98 -13.18 -2.73 7.91
CA TYR A 98 -14.28 -3.67 7.74
C TYR A 98 -14.74 -4.27 9.08
N THR A 99 -16.06 -4.42 9.20
CA THR A 99 -16.70 -5.18 10.27
C THR A 99 -16.45 -6.68 10.08
N ALA A 100 -16.67 -7.48 11.12
CA ALA A 100 -16.57 -8.95 11.04
C ALA A 100 -17.43 -9.52 9.91
N ARG A 101 -18.66 -8.98 9.68
CA ARG A 101 -19.55 -9.42 8.60
C ARG A 101 -18.98 -9.13 7.21
N GLU A 102 -18.40 -7.97 7.01
CA GLU A 102 -17.78 -7.60 5.72
C GLU A 102 -16.53 -8.44 5.46
N MET A 103 -15.72 -8.70 6.48
CA MET A 103 -14.56 -9.60 6.39
C MET A 103 -15.00 -11.03 6.03
N GLU A 104 -15.99 -11.59 6.74
CA GLU A 104 -16.51 -12.94 6.51
C GLU A 104 -17.03 -13.08 5.07
N HIS A 105 -17.78 -12.09 4.59
CA HIS A 105 -18.26 -12.06 3.21
C HIS A 105 -17.08 -12.03 2.23
N GLN A 106 -16.17 -11.07 2.36
CA GLN A 106 -15.05 -10.91 1.42
C GLN A 106 -14.15 -12.15 1.37
N PHE A 107 -13.83 -12.73 2.52
CA PHE A 107 -12.91 -13.87 2.59
C PHE A 107 -13.52 -15.14 2.00
N ASN A 108 -14.83 -15.36 2.18
CA ASN A 108 -15.54 -16.48 1.58
C ASN A 108 -15.74 -16.28 0.07
N ASP A 109 -16.15 -15.08 -0.36
CA ASP A 109 -16.39 -14.76 -1.78
C ASP A 109 -15.08 -14.81 -2.59
N SER A 110 -13.98 -14.25 -2.06
CA SER A 110 -12.67 -14.32 -2.69
C SER A 110 -12.02 -15.69 -2.62
N GLY A 111 -12.47 -16.56 -1.72
CA GLY A 111 -11.82 -17.83 -1.40
C GLY A 111 -10.40 -17.64 -0.85
N ALA A 112 -10.18 -16.60 -0.04
CA ALA A 112 -8.88 -16.34 0.58
C ALA A 112 -8.46 -17.51 1.50
N LYS A 113 -7.23 -17.99 1.32
CA LYS A 113 -6.63 -19.06 2.14
C LYS A 113 -5.63 -18.51 3.18
N ALA A 114 -5.16 -17.29 3.01
CA ALA A 114 -4.29 -16.62 3.96
C ALA A 114 -4.80 -15.22 4.29
N LEU A 115 -4.49 -14.76 5.50
CA LEU A 115 -4.81 -13.42 6.00
C LEU A 115 -3.57 -12.81 6.65
N LEU A 116 -3.19 -11.61 6.19
CA LEU A 116 -2.28 -10.73 6.92
C LEU A 116 -3.08 -9.56 7.49
N ILE A 117 -3.04 -9.39 8.80
CA ILE A 117 -3.85 -8.39 9.51
C ILE A 117 -3.03 -7.61 10.55
N LEU A 118 -3.38 -6.34 10.75
CA LEU A 118 -2.80 -5.53 11.83
C LEU A 118 -3.40 -5.97 13.18
N ALA A 119 -2.57 -6.05 14.21
CA ALA A 119 -2.96 -6.47 15.57
C ALA A 119 -4.17 -5.70 16.14
N ASN A 120 -4.36 -4.45 15.71
CA ASN A 120 -5.50 -3.62 16.10
C ASN A 120 -6.86 -4.23 15.70
N MET A 121 -6.90 -5.04 14.65
CA MET A 121 -8.11 -5.69 14.12
C MET A 121 -8.10 -7.21 14.33
N ALA A 122 -7.07 -7.78 14.95
CA ALA A 122 -6.92 -9.22 15.11
C ALA A 122 -8.07 -9.87 15.92
N HIS A 123 -8.72 -9.11 16.81
CA HIS A 123 -9.93 -9.55 17.52
C HIS A 123 -11.13 -9.83 16.59
N LEU A 124 -11.20 -9.17 15.43
CA LEU A 124 -12.19 -9.47 14.39
C LEU A 124 -11.83 -10.77 13.65
N ALA A 125 -10.54 -10.96 13.36
CA ALA A 125 -10.06 -12.19 12.74
C ALA A 125 -10.34 -13.42 13.59
N GLU A 126 -10.22 -13.33 14.92
CA GLU A 126 -10.62 -14.40 15.86
C GLU A 126 -12.05 -14.87 15.63
N GLN A 127 -12.97 -13.94 15.33
CA GLN A 127 -14.39 -14.24 15.12
C GLN A 127 -14.68 -14.77 13.71
N VAL A 128 -13.90 -14.33 12.71
CA VAL A 128 -14.18 -14.55 11.29
C VAL A 128 -13.44 -15.77 10.73
N VAL A 129 -12.19 -15.97 11.09
CA VAL A 129 -11.34 -17.05 10.55
C VAL A 129 -12.01 -18.42 10.66
N PRO A 130 -12.64 -18.81 11.79
CA PRO A 130 -13.30 -20.12 11.92
C PRO A 130 -14.48 -20.35 10.97
N LYS A 131 -15.00 -19.28 10.33
CA LYS A 131 -16.15 -19.31 9.40
C LYS A 131 -15.74 -19.18 7.94
N THR A 132 -14.46 -19.21 7.66
CA THR A 132 -13.88 -18.97 6.32
C THR A 132 -12.91 -20.08 5.94
N GLY A 133 -12.44 -20.05 4.68
CA GLY A 133 -11.42 -20.96 4.18
C GLY A 133 -9.97 -20.56 4.54
N ILE A 134 -9.77 -19.59 5.43
CA ILE A 134 -8.43 -19.13 5.81
C ILE A 134 -7.71 -20.19 6.64
N GLN A 135 -6.55 -20.60 6.16
CA GLN A 135 -5.69 -21.61 6.76
C GLN A 135 -4.47 -21.00 7.45
N GLN A 136 -4.01 -19.83 6.94
CA GLN A 136 -2.84 -19.13 7.43
C GLN A 136 -3.20 -17.73 7.92
N VAL A 137 -2.89 -17.45 9.18
CA VAL A 137 -3.08 -16.11 9.77
C VAL A 137 -1.73 -15.53 10.15
N ILE A 138 -1.48 -14.33 9.67
CA ILE A 138 -0.26 -13.57 9.95
C ILE A 138 -0.68 -12.27 10.62
N VAL A 139 -0.11 -11.98 11.78
CA VAL A 139 -0.41 -10.74 12.51
C VAL A 139 0.83 -9.85 12.51
N THR A 140 0.64 -8.55 12.28
CA THR A 140 1.70 -7.55 12.40
C THR A 140 1.30 -6.43 13.35
N GLU A 141 2.26 -5.87 14.07
CA GLU A 141 2.08 -4.65 14.86
C GLU A 141 2.53 -3.42 14.06
N LEU A 142 2.04 -2.25 14.43
CA LEU A 142 2.20 -1.01 13.66
C LEU A 142 3.67 -0.69 13.28
N ALA A 143 4.60 -0.91 14.21
CA ALA A 143 6.00 -0.55 14.04
C ALA A 143 6.93 -1.76 13.79
N ASP A 144 6.42 -2.90 13.32
CA ASP A 144 7.21 -4.12 13.16
C ASP A 144 8.44 -3.97 12.24
N MET A 145 8.38 -3.07 11.28
CA MET A 145 9.49 -2.78 10.38
C MET A 145 10.45 -1.70 10.89
N HIS A 146 10.28 -1.25 12.13
CA HIS A 146 11.20 -0.29 12.75
C HIS A 146 12.35 -0.99 13.50
N PRO A 147 13.48 -0.29 13.76
CA PRO A 147 14.55 -0.76 14.66
C PRO A 147 14.01 -1.13 16.04
N PHE A 148 14.67 -2.07 16.71
CA PHE A 148 14.19 -2.71 17.93
C PHE A 148 13.66 -1.73 18.99
N ALA A 149 14.43 -0.72 19.36
CA ALA A 149 14.04 0.24 20.40
C ALA A 149 12.78 1.05 20.04
N LYS A 150 12.74 1.58 18.81
CA LYS A 150 11.61 2.35 18.30
C LYS A 150 10.35 1.48 18.14
N ARG A 151 10.52 0.26 17.65
CA ARG A 151 9.45 -0.74 17.55
C ARG A 151 8.83 -1.04 18.90
N LEU A 152 9.67 -1.38 19.88
CA LEU A 152 9.20 -1.69 21.23
C LEU A 152 8.45 -0.50 21.85
N LEU A 153 8.98 0.71 21.71
CA LEU A 153 8.33 1.92 22.21
C LEU A 153 6.96 2.14 21.57
N ILE A 154 6.90 2.18 20.22
CA ILE A 154 5.66 2.49 19.51
C ILE A 154 4.61 1.40 19.77
N ASN A 155 4.96 0.12 19.63
CA ASN A 155 4.00 -0.98 19.80
C ASN A 155 3.50 -1.04 21.26
N THR A 156 4.37 -0.74 22.26
CA THR A 156 3.94 -0.65 23.66
C THR A 156 2.98 0.52 23.88
N VAL A 157 3.28 1.71 23.33
CA VAL A 157 2.38 2.87 23.43
C VAL A 157 1.02 2.58 22.78
N VAL A 158 1.00 2.01 21.58
CA VAL A 158 -0.24 1.66 20.87
C VAL A 158 -1.06 0.64 21.66
N LYS A 159 -0.41 -0.40 22.21
CA LYS A 159 -1.09 -1.48 22.91
C LYS A 159 -1.51 -1.11 24.33
N ARG A 160 -0.62 -0.52 25.13
CA ARG A 160 -0.82 -0.33 26.58
C ARG A 160 -1.30 1.07 26.94
N VAL A 161 -0.81 2.11 26.28
CA VAL A 161 -1.15 3.50 26.60
C VAL A 161 -2.38 3.93 25.84
N LYS A 162 -2.39 3.79 24.51
CA LYS A 162 -3.55 4.13 23.66
C LYS A 162 -4.65 3.07 23.66
N LYS A 163 -4.36 1.85 24.17
CA LYS A 163 -5.29 0.70 24.21
C LYS A 163 -5.98 0.41 22.87
N MET A 164 -5.24 0.60 21.77
CA MET A 164 -5.77 0.43 20.41
C MET A 164 -5.68 -1.02 19.90
N VAL A 165 -5.17 -1.94 20.69
CA VAL A 165 -5.11 -3.37 20.37
C VAL A 165 -6.00 -4.12 21.39
N PRO A 166 -7.24 -4.45 21.04
CA PRO A 166 -8.11 -5.31 21.85
C PRO A 166 -7.47 -6.68 22.08
N ALA A 167 -7.82 -7.35 23.16
CA ALA A 167 -7.39 -8.72 23.40
C ALA A 167 -7.93 -9.65 22.31
N TYR A 168 -7.12 -10.60 21.87
CA TYR A 168 -7.48 -11.62 20.89
C TYR A 168 -6.72 -12.93 21.18
N SER A 169 -7.26 -14.04 20.69
CA SER A 169 -6.66 -15.37 20.76
C SER A 169 -6.61 -15.98 19.36
N LEU A 170 -5.42 -15.97 18.77
CA LEU A 170 -5.12 -16.59 17.48
C LEU A 170 -3.88 -17.49 17.64
N PRO A 171 -4.02 -18.66 18.30
CA PRO A 171 -2.86 -19.44 18.75
C PRO A 171 -1.98 -19.99 17.62
N GLN A 172 -2.53 -20.09 16.40
CA GLN A 172 -1.78 -20.53 15.22
C GLN A 172 -1.23 -19.40 14.37
N ALA A 173 -1.50 -18.14 14.73
CA ALA A 173 -1.01 -16.99 13.98
C ALA A 173 0.49 -16.81 14.18
N LEU A 174 1.21 -16.55 13.09
CA LEU A 174 2.61 -16.13 13.13
C LEU A 174 2.71 -14.60 13.10
N SER A 175 3.77 -14.06 13.71
CA SER A 175 4.08 -12.66 13.50
C SER A 175 4.64 -12.45 12.08
N PHE A 176 4.35 -11.30 11.48
CA PHE A 176 4.92 -10.96 10.15
C PHE A 176 6.45 -11.00 10.15
N ARG A 177 7.06 -10.62 11.25
CA ARG A 177 8.53 -10.69 11.41
C ARG A 177 9.05 -12.12 11.42
N ASP A 178 8.33 -13.05 12.05
CA ASP A 178 8.72 -14.46 12.05
C ASP A 178 8.56 -15.06 10.66
N THR A 179 7.53 -14.66 9.90
CA THR A 179 7.39 -15.10 8.51
C THR A 179 8.57 -14.64 7.64
N LEU A 180 9.01 -13.37 7.79
CA LEU A 180 10.20 -12.88 7.10
C LEU A 180 11.48 -13.61 7.52
N ALA A 181 11.63 -13.93 8.81
CA ALA A 181 12.78 -14.67 9.33
C ALA A 181 12.80 -16.14 8.85
N LEU A 182 11.62 -16.77 8.75
CA LEU A 182 11.50 -18.13 8.19
C LEU A 182 11.83 -18.14 6.70
N GLY A 183 11.27 -17.22 5.94
CA GLY A 183 11.51 -17.12 4.50
C GLY A 183 12.96 -16.77 4.15
N ALA A 184 13.68 -16.03 5.00
CA ALA A 184 15.09 -15.72 4.79
C ALA A 184 16.01 -16.94 4.78
N LYS A 185 15.53 -18.10 5.24
CA LYS A 185 16.32 -19.35 5.30
C LYS A 185 16.44 -20.06 3.96
N LYS A 186 15.58 -19.72 3.00
CA LYS A 186 15.55 -20.34 1.67
C LYS A 186 15.19 -19.30 0.62
N ALA A 187 15.80 -19.36 -0.55
CA ALA A 187 15.42 -18.50 -1.66
C ALA A 187 13.98 -18.80 -2.12
N PRO A 188 13.22 -17.78 -2.58
CA PRO A 188 11.92 -18.02 -3.19
C PRO A 188 12.09 -18.83 -4.47
N LEU A 189 11.07 -19.62 -4.78
CA LEU A 189 10.98 -20.34 -6.04
C LEU A 189 10.59 -19.36 -7.16
N ALA A 190 11.19 -19.54 -8.34
CA ALA A 190 10.78 -18.78 -9.51
C ALA A 190 9.34 -19.15 -9.90
N VAL A 191 8.54 -18.12 -10.17
CA VAL A 191 7.17 -18.28 -10.65
C VAL A 191 7.07 -17.57 -12.00
N THR A 192 6.54 -18.27 -12.99
CA THR A 192 6.23 -17.66 -14.30
C THR A 192 4.83 -17.08 -14.24
N LEU A 193 4.74 -15.77 -14.29
CA LEU A 193 3.49 -15.02 -14.39
C LEU A 193 3.36 -14.43 -15.78
N THR A 194 2.11 -14.23 -16.21
CA THR A 194 1.77 -13.60 -17.47
C THR A 194 0.88 -12.37 -17.25
N LEU A 195 0.76 -11.53 -18.25
CA LEU A 195 -0.12 -10.37 -18.21
C LEU A 195 -1.60 -10.76 -18.01
N ASP A 196 -1.99 -11.98 -18.36
CA ASP A 196 -3.36 -12.48 -18.25
C ASP A 196 -3.66 -13.14 -16.89
N ASP A 197 -2.65 -13.33 -16.04
CA ASP A 197 -2.86 -13.83 -14.69
C ASP A 197 -3.51 -12.78 -13.79
N THR A 198 -4.31 -13.26 -12.83
CA THR A 198 -4.97 -12.39 -11.85
C THR A 198 -3.95 -11.89 -10.83
N ALA A 199 -3.82 -10.58 -10.71
CA ALA A 199 -2.94 -9.94 -9.72
C ALA A 199 -3.68 -9.58 -8.43
N VAL A 200 -4.87 -8.99 -8.56
CA VAL A 200 -5.64 -8.43 -7.43
C VAL A 200 -7.13 -8.73 -7.59
N LEU A 201 -7.77 -9.07 -6.46
CA LEU A 201 -9.22 -8.97 -6.30
C LEU A 201 -9.51 -7.67 -5.53
N GLN A 202 -10.05 -6.68 -6.26
CA GLN A 202 -10.36 -5.37 -5.69
C GLN A 202 -11.84 -5.27 -5.37
N TYR A 203 -12.17 -5.28 -4.08
CA TYR A 203 -13.54 -5.14 -3.64
C TYR A 203 -13.98 -3.68 -3.62
N THR A 204 -15.17 -3.44 -4.18
CA THR A 204 -15.81 -2.11 -4.18
C THR A 204 -17.15 -2.18 -3.51
N GLY A 205 -17.50 -1.13 -2.74
CA GLY A 205 -18.86 -0.97 -2.22
C GLY A 205 -19.82 -0.76 -3.40
N GLY A 206 -20.59 -1.80 -3.74
CA GLY A 206 -21.60 -1.68 -4.78
C GLY A 206 -22.74 -0.78 -4.32
N THR A 207 -23.34 -0.02 -5.25
CA THR A 207 -24.56 0.77 -5.00
C THR A 207 -25.77 -0.12 -4.64
N THR A 208 -25.65 -1.44 -4.75
CA THR A 208 -26.71 -2.44 -4.56
C THR A 208 -26.57 -3.33 -3.32
N GLY A 209 -25.68 -3.02 -2.39
CA GLY A 209 -25.65 -3.61 -1.04
C GLY A 209 -24.50 -4.57 -0.74
N VAL A 210 -24.19 -5.56 -1.57
CA VAL A 210 -23.10 -6.52 -1.31
C VAL A 210 -21.86 -6.14 -2.13
N SER A 211 -20.69 -6.00 -1.47
CA SER A 211 -19.46 -5.68 -2.17
C SER A 211 -19.05 -6.82 -3.10
N LYS A 212 -18.58 -6.45 -4.31
CA LYS A 212 -18.11 -7.39 -5.34
C LYS A 212 -16.63 -7.20 -5.60
N GLY A 213 -15.92 -8.29 -5.82
CA GLY A 213 -14.51 -8.30 -6.17
C GLY A 213 -14.30 -8.15 -7.68
N ALA A 214 -13.76 -7.00 -8.10
CA ALA A 214 -13.28 -6.85 -9.46
C ALA A 214 -11.97 -7.62 -9.62
N GLN A 215 -11.90 -8.50 -10.59
CA GLN A 215 -10.70 -9.24 -10.95
C GLN A 215 -9.80 -8.35 -11.82
N LEU A 216 -8.65 -7.96 -11.28
CA LEU A 216 -7.65 -7.18 -11.98
C LEU A 216 -6.49 -8.09 -12.38
N LEU A 217 -6.24 -8.16 -13.68
CA LEU A 217 -5.11 -8.89 -14.24
C LEU A 217 -3.83 -8.05 -14.16
N HIS A 218 -2.67 -8.68 -14.24
CA HIS A 218 -1.39 -7.98 -14.30
C HIS A 218 -1.39 -6.93 -15.43
N LYS A 219 -1.93 -7.24 -16.61
CA LYS A 219 -2.04 -6.29 -17.73
C LYS A 219 -2.82 -5.02 -17.39
N ASN A 220 -3.88 -5.11 -16.58
CA ASN A 220 -4.68 -3.94 -16.23
C ASN A 220 -3.85 -2.96 -15.38
N LEU A 221 -3.08 -3.49 -14.43
CA LEU A 221 -2.24 -2.71 -13.54
C LEU A 221 -1.02 -2.12 -14.29
N VAL A 222 -0.33 -2.94 -15.08
CA VAL A 222 0.81 -2.50 -15.88
C VAL A 222 0.40 -1.43 -16.90
N ALA A 223 -0.69 -1.65 -17.63
CA ALA A 223 -1.18 -0.67 -18.61
C ALA A 223 -1.52 0.68 -17.95
N ASN A 224 -2.27 0.64 -16.84
CA ASN A 224 -2.64 1.86 -16.14
C ASN A 224 -1.41 2.57 -15.51
N MET A 225 -0.47 1.82 -14.93
CA MET A 225 0.80 2.36 -14.45
C MET A 225 1.56 3.08 -15.56
N MET A 226 1.74 2.45 -16.72
CA MET A 226 2.43 3.05 -17.87
C MET A 226 1.72 4.30 -18.38
N GLN A 227 0.39 4.30 -18.46
CA GLN A 227 -0.40 5.47 -18.85
C GLN A 227 -0.19 6.64 -17.90
N VAL A 228 -0.26 6.40 -16.59
CA VAL A 228 -0.04 7.44 -15.58
C VAL A 228 1.41 7.94 -15.61
N ARG A 229 2.40 7.04 -15.75
CA ARG A 229 3.81 7.41 -15.88
C ARG A 229 4.03 8.41 -17.03
N GLU A 230 3.49 8.14 -18.20
CA GLU A 230 3.63 9.04 -19.36
C GLU A 230 3.06 10.44 -19.11
N LEU A 231 2.04 10.56 -18.26
CA LEU A 231 1.46 11.85 -17.91
C LEU A 231 2.34 12.67 -16.93
N ILE A 232 3.09 12.01 -16.06
CA ILE A 232 3.78 12.67 -14.95
C ILE A 232 5.32 12.67 -15.07
N VAL A 233 5.89 11.89 -15.98
CA VAL A 233 7.35 11.75 -16.11
C VAL A 233 8.04 13.07 -16.37
N HIS A 234 7.40 14.01 -17.04
CA HIS A 234 7.94 15.35 -17.31
C HIS A 234 7.78 16.34 -16.14
N ILE A 235 6.97 15.97 -15.15
CA ILE A 235 6.74 16.79 -13.94
C ILE A 235 7.63 16.29 -12.81
N LEU A 236 7.75 14.98 -12.68
CA LEU A 236 8.55 14.29 -11.68
C LEU A 236 9.84 13.76 -12.34
N ASP A 237 10.70 14.69 -12.71
CA ASP A 237 11.93 14.44 -13.50
C ASP A 237 13.21 14.47 -12.66
N GLY A 238 13.10 14.71 -11.36
CA GLY A 238 14.23 14.77 -10.46
C GLY A 238 14.78 13.38 -10.08
N ASP A 239 16.04 13.34 -9.68
CA ASP A 239 16.70 12.11 -9.22
C ASP A 239 16.01 11.49 -8.00
N ARG A 240 15.34 12.29 -7.18
CA ARG A 240 14.61 11.87 -6.02
C ARG A 240 13.34 12.70 -5.88
N GLU A 241 12.23 12.11 -6.24
CA GLU A 241 10.92 12.68 -5.97
C GLU A 241 10.31 11.98 -4.74
N ILE A 242 9.52 12.73 -3.97
CA ILE A 242 8.91 12.26 -2.73
C ILE A 242 7.40 12.46 -2.82
N MET A 243 6.66 11.35 -2.89
CA MET A 243 5.19 11.34 -2.90
C MET A 243 4.65 11.14 -1.48
N ILE A 244 3.83 12.05 -1.02
CA ILE A 244 3.04 11.82 0.20
C ILE A 244 1.83 10.96 -0.14
N ALA A 245 1.69 9.83 0.55
CA ALA A 245 0.66 8.82 0.33
C ALA A 245 -0.30 8.70 1.53
N PRO A 246 -1.26 9.62 1.71
CA PRO A 246 -2.28 9.54 2.75
C PRO A 246 -3.45 8.65 2.36
N LEU A 247 -3.68 8.44 1.06
CA LEU A 247 -4.77 7.62 0.56
C LEU A 247 -4.46 6.14 0.76
N PRO A 248 -5.47 5.31 1.08
CA PRO A 248 -5.25 3.91 1.44
C PRO A 248 -4.67 3.10 0.29
N LEU A 249 -3.52 2.46 0.50
CA LEU A 249 -2.87 1.61 -0.51
C LEU A 249 -3.69 0.36 -0.88
N TYR A 250 -4.62 -0.07 -0.02
CA TYR A 250 -5.56 -1.15 -0.36
C TYR A 250 -6.62 -0.71 -1.38
N HIS A 251 -6.72 0.59 -1.69
CA HIS A 251 -7.58 1.12 -2.75
C HIS A 251 -6.79 1.23 -4.06
N ILE A 252 -7.41 0.82 -5.17
CA ILE A 252 -6.73 0.69 -6.47
C ILE A 252 -6.06 1.98 -6.95
N TYR A 253 -6.66 3.14 -6.69
CA TYR A 253 -6.07 4.43 -7.05
C TYR A 253 -4.69 4.64 -6.40
N ALA A 254 -4.62 4.55 -5.06
CA ALA A 254 -3.35 4.72 -4.35
C ALA A 254 -2.36 3.59 -4.66
N PHE A 255 -2.86 2.38 -4.92
CA PHE A 255 -2.02 1.27 -5.33
C PHE A 255 -1.38 1.51 -6.71
N THR A 256 -2.13 2.01 -7.69
CA THR A 256 -1.56 2.39 -9.00
C THR A 256 -0.51 3.49 -8.87
N VAL A 257 -0.78 4.52 -8.06
CA VAL A 257 0.24 5.56 -7.77
C VAL A 257 1.50 4.93 -7.18
N SER A 258 1.36 3.95 -6.28
CA SER A 258 2.50 3.23 -5.72
C SER A 258 3.32 2.47 -6.77
N LEU A 259 2.66 1.86 -7.76
CA LEU A 259 3.35 1.19 -8.87
C LEU A 259 4.13 2.19 -9.74
N VAL A 260 3.51 3.33 -10.06
CA VAL A 260 4.16 4.39 -10.86
C VAL A 260 5.40 4.93 -10.14
N MET A 261 5.29 5.25 -8.85
CA MET A 261 6.41 5.76 -8.07
C MET A 261 7.55 4.74 -7.96
N SER A 262 7.19 3.45 -7.84
CA SER A 262 8.17 2.36 -7.82
C SER A 262 8.89 2.23 -9.17
N ASP A 263 8.16 2.22 -10.30
CA ASP A 263 8.71 2.14 -11.66
C ASP A 263 9.65 3.30 -11.97
N MET A 264 9.34 4.50 -11.48
CA MET A 264 10.15 5.71 -11.65
C MET A 264 11.31 5.82 -10.63
N GLY A 265 11.41 4.94 -9.64
CA GLY A 265 12.47 4.95 -8.62
C GLY A 265 12.32 6.06 -7.59
N HIS A 266 11.09 6.45 -7.27
CA HIS A 266 10.74 7.54 -6.37
C HIS A 266 10.25 7.04 -5.00
N GLU A 267 10.38 7.89 -3.99
CA GLU A 267 10.02 7.56 -2.61
C GLU A 267 8.53 7.82 -2.33
N MET A 268 7.88 6.89 -1.62
CA MET A 268 6.56 7.11 -1.04
C MET A 268 6.61 7.23 0.48
N VAL A 269 6.11 8.33 1.00
CA VAL A 269 5.93 8.55 2.45
C VAL A 269 4.53 8.12 2.84
N LEU A 270 4.43 6.98 3.51
CA LEU A 270 3.18 6.37 3.92
C LEU A 270 2.61 7.04 5.18
N ILE A 271 1.35 7.44 5.13
CA ILE A 271 0.64 8.04 6.26
C ILE A 271 -0.37 7.02 6.82
N PRO A 272 -0.10 6.40 7.99
CA PRO A 272 -0.98 5.35 8.53
C PRO A 272 -2.36 5.84 8.96
N ASN A 273 -2.47 7.08 9.42
CA ASN A 273 -3.72 7.68 9.86
C ASN A 273 -3.86 9.13 9.38
N PRO A 274 -4.36 9.38 8.17
CA PRO A 274 -4.54 10.73 7.64
C PRO A 274 -5.64 11.54 8.35
N ARG A 275 -6.44 10.93 9.23
CA ARG A 275 -7.47 11.62 10.03
C ARG A 275 -6.87 12.34 11.24
N ASP A 276 -5.70 11.94 11.69
CA ASP A 276 -4.93 12.66 12.71
C ASP A 276 -4.17 13.82 12.03
N ILE A 277 -4.90 14.91 11.74
CA ILE A 277 -4.34 16.06 11.03
C ILE A 277 -3.08 16.63 11.71
N PRO A 278 -3.03 16.85 13.04
CA PRO A 278 -1.81 17.34 13.69
C PRO A 278 -0.63 16.39 13.51
N GLY A 279 -0.83 15.08 13.70
CA GLY A 279 0.20 14.08 13.48
C GLY A 279 0.65 13.99 12.03
N PHE A 280 -0.28 14.15 11.09
CA PHE A 280 0.01 14.17 9.67
C PHE A 280 0.84 15.40 9.27
N VAL A 281 0.44 16.60 9.68
CA VAL A 281 1.21 17.84 9.40
C VAL A 281 2.61 17.78 10.00
N LYS A 282 2.75 17.23 11.20
CA LYS A 282 4.06 16.97 11.80
C LYS A 282 4.91 15.98 10.99
N GLU A 283 4.30 15.01 10.32
CA GLU A 283 5.06 14.13 9.41
C GLU A 283 5.47 14.88 8.16
N LEU A 284 4.55 15.66 7.53
CA LEU A 284 4.83 16.48 6.36
C LEU A 284 6.02 17.41 6.56
N SER A 285 6.12 18.05 7.72
CA SER A 285 7.21 19.00 8.05
C SER A 285 8.62 18.41 8.06
N LYS A 286 8.75 17.08 7.97
CA LYS A 286 10.04 16.39 7.92
C LYS A 286 10.54 16.11 6.50
N HIS A 287 9.71 16.37 5.50
CA HIS A 287 9.97 15.97 4.12
C HIS A 287 9.88 17.17 3.17
N ASN A 288 10.86 17.30 2.29
CA ASN A 288 10.79 18.19 1.14
C ASN A 288 10.03 17.46 0.02
N PHE A 289 8.73 17.23 0.23
CA PHE A 289 7.93 16.44 -0.69
C PHE A 289 7.64 17.20 -1.99
N THR A 290 7.65 16.46 -3.09
CA THR A 290 7.50 17.00 -4.45
C THR A 290 6.14 16.68 -5.05
N SER A 291 5.46 15.69 -4.48
CA SER A 291 4.14 15.27 -4.93
C SER A 291 3.21 14.92 -3.78
N PHE A 292 1.91 15.12 -4.01
CA PHE A 292 0.86 14.83 -3.04
C PHE A 292 -0.35 14.21 -3.71
N ALA A 293 -0.78 13.02 -3.25
CA ALA A 293 -2.02 12.40 -3.69
C ALA A 293 -3.10 12.59 -2.64
N GLY A 294 -4.23 13.19 -2.99
CA GLY A 294 -5.28 13.50 -2.03
C GLY A 294 -6.70 13.37 -2.59
N LEU A 295 -7.64 13.79 -1.77
CA LEU A 295 -9.05 13.91 -2.12
C LEU A 295 -9.65 15.16 -1.46
N ASN A 296 -10.78 15.61 -1.96
CA ASN A 296 -11.41 16.89 -1.60
C ASN A 296 -11.46 17.16 -0.09
N THR A 297 -11.94 16.20 0.70
CA THR A 297 -12.07 16.36 2.16
C THR A 297 -10.74 16.51 2.87
N LEU A 298 -9.70 15.87 2.36
CA LEU A 298 -8.35 15.95 2.93
C LEU A 298 -7.70 17.31 2.63
N PHE A 299 -7.82 17.80 1.41
CA PHE A 299 -7.34 19.14 1.04
C PHE A 299 -7.96 20.22 1.93
N VAL A 300 -9.30 20.18 2.10
CA VAL A 300 -10.01 21.11 3.00
C VAL A 300 -9.50 20.99 4.44
N ALA A 301 -9.33 19.78 4.96
CA ALA A 301 -8.88 19.58 6.34
C ALA A 301 -7.47 20.12 6.56
N LEU A 302 -6.55 19.91 5.62
CA LEU A 302 -5.17 20.40 5.70
C LEU A 302 -5.11 21.93 5.59
N CYS A 303 -5.78 22.53 4.60
CA CYS A 303 -5.79 23.98 4.41
C CYS A 303 -6.42 24.75 5.60
N ASN A 304 -7.29 24.11 6.38
CA ASN A 304 -7.81 24.68 7.62
C ASN A 304 -6.85 24.57 8.81
N ASN A 305 -5.71 23.91 8.66
CA ASN A 305 -4.72 23.76 9.73
C ASN A 305 -3.62 24.82 9.61
N LYS A 306 -3.43 25.63 10.67
CA LYS A 306 -2.45 26.73 10.68
C LYS A 306 -1.00 26.25 10.54
N GLU A 307 -0.67 25.09 11.11
CA GLU A 307 0.68 24.52 11.04
C GLU A 307 0.97 24.02 9.62
N PHE A 308 -0.05 23.48 8.92
CA PHE A 308 0.05 23.10 7.51
C PHE A 308 0.34 24.34 6.64
N ASN A 309 -0.41 25.41 6.85
CA ASN A 309 -0.24 26.65 6.06
C ASN A 309 1.11 27.35 6.28
N ALA A 310 1.85 26.96 7.31
CA ALA A 310 3.18 27.47 7.62
C ALA A 310 4.33 26.57 7.07
N LEU A 311 4.01 25.46 6.41
CA LEU A 311 5.01 24.58 5.79
C LEU A 311 5.63 25.24 4.56
N ASP A 312 6.85 24.80 4.22
CA ASP A 312 7.50 25.15 2.97
C ASP A 312 7.04 24.21 1.85
N PHE A 313 6.39 24.79 0.83
CA PHE A 313 5.90 24.09 -0.36
C PHE A 313 6.75 24.34 -1.59
N SER A 314 7.92 24.96 -1.47
CA SER A 314 8.78 25.32 -2.61
C SER A 314 9.22 24.12 -3.47
N HIS A 315 9.19 22.91 -2.89
CA HIS A 315 9.48 21.66 -3.56
C HIS A 315 8.27 20.98 -4.20
N LEU A 316 7.04 21.38 -3.86
CA LEU A 316 5.81 20.73 -4.33
C LEU A 316 5.56 21.08 -5.81
N LYS A 317 5.74 20.10 -6.68
CA LYS A 317 5.59 20.23 -8.15
C LYS A 317 4.23 19.69 -8.63
N HIS A 318 3.68 18.67 -7.94
CA HIS A 318 2.54 17.92 -8.43
C HIS A 318 1.56 17.58 -7.31
N THR A 319 0.29 17.92 -7.50
CA THR A 319 -0.80 17.48 -6.63
C THR A 319 -1.87 16.82 -7.47
N ILE A 320 -2.26 15.60 -7.09
CA ILE A 320 -3.25 14.82 -7.82
C ILE A 320 -4.45 14.49 -6.92
N SER A 321 -5.66 14.65 -7.44
CA SER A 321 -6.91 14.29 -6.79
C SER A 321 -7.60 13.16 -7.53
N GLY A 322 -8.13 12.18 -6.81
CA GLY A 322 -8.90 11.09 -7.41
C GLY A 322 -9.83 10.41 -6.42
N GLY A 323 -10.77 9.61 -6.94
CA GLY A 323 -11.70 8.83 -6.14
C GLY A 323 -12.95 9.57 -5.66
N MET A 324 -13.02 10.88 -5.82
CA MET A 324 -14.22 11.71 -5.63
C MET A 324 -14.04 13.08 -6.29
N ALA A 325 -15.16 13.71 -6.63
CA ALA A 325 -15.16 15.04 -7.25
C ALA A 325 -14.42 16.07 -6.37
N LEU A 326 -13.61 16.89 -7.02
CA LEU A 326 -12.93 18.03 -6.42
C LEU A 326 -13.79 19.28 -6.55
N THR A 327 -13.96 20.05 -5.48
CA THR A 327 -14.64 21.33 -5.55
C THR A 327 -13.69 22.46 -5.94
N GLU A 328 -14.14 23.44 -6.72
CA GLU A 328 -13.35 24.62 -7.09
C GLU A 328 -12.82 25.36 -5.86
N ALA A 329 -13.65 25.45 -4.80
CA ALA A 329 -13.24 26.08 -3.54
C ALA A 329 -12.05 25.38 -2.88
N ALA A 330 -12.06 24.05 -2.83
CA ALA A 330 -10.94 23.29 -2.28
C ALA A 330 -9.68 23.41 -3.14
N ALA A 331 -9.83 23.34 -4.47
CA ALA A 331 -8.73 23.52 -5.42
C ALA A 331 -8.11 24.91 -5.32
N GLY A 332 -8.92 25.95 -5.28
CA GLY A 332 -8.47 27.34 -5.14
C GLY A 332 -7.76 27.58 -3.80
N THR A 333 -8.30 27.09 -2.69
CA THR A 333 -7.66 27.20 -1.38
C THR A 333 -6.33 26.46 -1.32
N TRP A 334 -6.26 25.26 -1.87
CA TRP A 334 -5.00 24.49 -1.95
C TRP A 334 -3.94 25.26 -2.74
N GLN A 335 -4.30 25.79 -3.91
CA GLN A 335 -3.38 26.56 -4.73
C GLN A 335 -2.91 27.85 -4.03
N GLN A 336 -3.80 28.54 -3.30
CA GLN A 336 -3.42 29.72 -2.52
C GLN A 336 -2.42 29.41 -1.40
N VAL A 337 -2.59 28.26 -0.72
CA VAL A 337 -1.74 27.84 0.40
C VAL A 337 -0.41 27.28 -0.10
N THR A 338 -0.44 26.43 -1.12
CA THR A 338 0.74 25.63 -1.53
C THR A 338 1.47 26.17 -2.77
N GLY A 339 0.80 27.05 -3.55
CA GLY A 339 1.28 27.47 -4.86
C GLY A 339 1.13 26.41 -5.98
N CYS A 340 0.69 25.19 -5.65
CA CYS A 340 0.56 24.07 -6.59
C CYS A 340 -0.90 23.83 -6.97
N GLN A 341 -1.17 23.70 -8.28
CA GLN A 341 -2.49 23.33 -8.77
C GLN A 341 -2.78 21.85 -8.55
N ILE A 342 -4.05 21.52 -8.27
CA ILE A 342 -4.50 20.13 -8.20
C ILE A 342 -4.89 19.68 -9.61
N GLN A 343 -4.33 18.56 -10.04
CA GLN A 343 -4.76 17.84 -11.25
C GLN A 343 -5.78 16.79 -10.86
N GLU A 344 -6.96 16.82 -11.48
CA GLU A 344 -7.95 15.76 -11.30
C GLU A 344 -7.58 14.56 -12.19
N ALA A 345 -7.41 13.41 -11.55
CA ALA A 345 -7.10 12.19 -12.26
C ALA A 345 -8.36 11.40 -12.62
N TYR A 346 -9.39 11.43 -11.75
CA TYR A 346 -10.60 10.63 -12.00
C TYR A 346 -11.57 10.73 -10.80
#